data_84421eeb1e087ee4dcf0ce226b2a845a
#
_entry.id   84421eeb1e087ee4dcf0ce226b2a845a
#
_cell.length_a   1.000
_cell.length_b   1.000
_cell.length_c   1.000
_cell.angle_alpha   90.00
_cell.angle_beta   90.00
_cell.angle_gamma   90.00
#
_symmetry.space_group_name_H-M   'P 1'
#
loop_
_entity.id
_entity.type
_entity.pdbx_description
1 polymer ?
#
loop_
_entity_poly.entity_id
_entity_poly.type
_entity_poly.pdbx_seq_one_letter_code
_entity_poly.pdbx_strand_id
1 'polypeptide(L)'
;MPTVRAGPAIGLVAQLGVLAMLTEMVGLGVGGWLAGVGYGIVTYAALASALGNGPLGPADRVTLARATLVGGVAALTVESVSRPAPVAVLVALASVALALDAVDGKVARRTGTVSALGARFDMEVDAFLLLVLSWYAARSVGGWVLAIGAMRYAFVAAGWILPWMRGSLPPRHWRKVVAATQGVVLVIVAAGVLPGRLPSLALAGSLALLVESFGRDVGWLWRRPSRSGRRLEVGTVRGGPLRRGRHADPAVRERGAAAAPRGGVPRPRPAGPGGGRARVAAGARPE
;
A
#
# COMPACT_ATOMS: atom_id res chain seq x y z
N MET A 1 2.45 18.13 -23.90
CA MET A 1 1.30 17.22 -23.88
C MET A 1 0.86 17.01 -22.45
N PRO A 2 -0.39 17.32 -22.05
CA PRO A 2 -0.82 17.34 -20.65
C PRO A 2 -1.41 15.98 -20.19
N THR A 3 -0.68 14.89 -20.35
CA THR A 3 -1.21 13.53 -20.06
C THR A 3 -0.95 13.03 -18.63
N VAL A 4 -0.24 13.78 -17.79
CA VAL A 4 0.26 13.28 -16.51
C VAL A 4 -0.67 13.56 -15.32
N ARG A 5 -1.60 14.50 -15.43
CA ARG A 5 -2.58 14.82 -14.38
C ARG A 5 -3.94 14.11 -14.52
N ALA A 6 -4.09 13.24 -15.52
CA ALA A 6 -5.37 12.61 -15.80
C ALA A 6 -5.84 11.61 -14.73
N GLY A 7 -4.92 10.90 -14.07
CA GLY A 7 -5.27 9.86 -13.11
C GLY A 7 -6.09 10.33 -11.92
N PRO A 8 -5.62 11.31 -11.12
CA PRO A 8 -6.39 11.87 -10.01
C PRO A 8 -7.71 12.52 -10.46
N ALA A 9 -7.72 13.19 -11.62
CA ALA A 9 -8.93 13.80 -12.17
C ALA A 9 -9.97 12.74 -12.58
N ILE A 10 -9.54 11.64 -13.20
CA ILE A 10 -10.39 10.48 -13.51
C ILE A 10 -10.97 9.89 -12.23
N GLY A 11 -10.16 9.76 -11.16
CA GLY A 11 -10.63 9.30 -9.87
C GLY A 11 -11.73 10.18 -9.28
N LEU A 12 -11.58 11.51 -9.35
CA LEU A 12 -12.59 12.45 -8.88
C LEU A 12 -13.90 12.35 -9.71
N VAL A 13 -13.77 12.26 -11.04
CA VAL A 13 -14.94 12.08 -11.92
C VAL A 13 -15.65 10.75 -11.63
N ALA A 14 -14.90 9.66 -11.43
CA ALA A 14 -15.46 8.37 -11.05
C ALA A 14 -16.17 8.44 -9.68
N GLN A 15 -15.60 9.17 -8.71
CA GLN A 15 -16.22 9.42 -7.41
C GLN A 15 -17.55 10.15 -7.55
N LEU A 16 -17.59 11.21 -8.33
CA LEU A 16 -18.84 11.95 -8.60
C LEU A 16 -19.87 11.06 -9.30
N GLY A 17 -19.45 10.21 -10.23
CA GLY A 17 -20.31 9.21 -10.88
C GLY A 17 -20.91 8.21 -9.89
N VAL A 18 -20.13 7.69 -8.95
CA VAL A 18 -20.62 6.80 -7.89
C VAL A 18 -21.62 7.52 -6.98
N LEU A 19 -21.34 8.78 -6.59
CA LEU A 19 -22.26 9.56 -5.76
C LEU A 19 -23.56 9.85 -6.49
N ALA A 20 -23.52 10.20 -7.78
CA ALA A 20 -24.71 10.41 -8.60
C ALA A 20 -25.53 9.11 -8.70
N MET A 21 -24.88 7.97 -8.97
CA MET A 21 -25.55 6.67 -9.01
C MET A 21 -26.19 6.32 -7.66
N LEU A 22 -25.53 6.60 -6.54
CA LEU A 22 -26.10 6.40 -5.21
C LEU A 22 -27.29 7.34 -4.95
N THR A 23 -27.26 8.54 -5.50
CA THR A 23 -28.41 9.48 -5.41
C THR A 23 -29.64 8.91 -6.11
N GLU A 24 -29.49 8.37 -7.31
CA GLU A 24 -30.59 7.75 -8.06
C GLU A 24 -31.10 6.46 -7.40
N MET A 25 -30.18 5.63 -6.87
CA MET A 25 -30.56 4.33 -6.29
C MET A 25 -31.19 4.44 -4.90
N VAL A 26 -30.66 5.34 -4.07
CA VAL A 26 -30.97 5.37 -2.63
C VAL A 26 -31.32 6.76 -2.11
N GLY A 27 -31.29 7.77 -2.98
CA GLY A 27 -31.64 9.14 -2.63
C GLY A 27 -30.62 9.81 -1.71
N LEU A 28 -29.32 9.77 -2.03
CA LEU A 28 -28.26 10.35 -1.20
C LEU A 28 -28.50 11.84 -0.95
N GLY A 29 -28.50 12.25 0.31
CA GLY A 29 -28.70 13.63 0.72
C GLY A 29 -27.43 14.46 0.75
N VAL A 30 -27.56 15.73 1.15
CA VAL A 30 -26.47 16.70 1.19
C VAL A 30 -25.30 16.21 2.08
N GLY A 31 -25.59 15.60 3.23
CA GLY A 31 -24.58 15.07 4.14
C GLY A 31 -23.71 13.99 3.49
N GLY A 32 -24.33 13.03 2.81
CA GLY A 32 -23.64 11.99 2.05
C GLY A 32 -22.81 12.58 0.90
N TRP A 33 -23.34 13.55 0.15
CA TRP A 33 -22.61 14.27 -0.89
C TRP A 33 -21.36 14.98 -0.35
N LEU A 34 -21.50 15.74 0.74
CA LEU A 34 -20.39 16.45 1.36
C LEU A 34 -19.30 15.49 1.83
N ALA A 35 -19.68 14.35 2.45
CA ALA A 35 -18.74 13.34 2.90
C ALA A 35 -17.98 12.69 1.72
N GLY A 36 -18.71 12.26 0.68
CA GLY A 36 -18.13 11.60 -0.49
C GLY A 36 -17.23 12.52 -1.32
N VAL A 37 -17.67 13.76 -1.57
CA VAL A 37 -16.89 14.78 -2.30
C VAL A 37 -15.68 15.21 -1.47
N GLY A 38 -15.85 15.48 -0.16
CA GLY A 38 -14.76 15.86 0.73
C GLY A 38 -13.68 14.79 0.79
N TYR A 39 -14.08 13.53 0.95
CA TYR A 39 -13.14 12.40 0.86
C TYR A 39 -12.42 12.34 -0.49
N GLY A 40 -13.16 12.47 -1.59
CA GLY A 40 -12.60 12.49 -2.94
C GLY A 40 -11.56 13.59 -3.13
N ILE A 41 -11.89 14.82 -2.75
CA ILE A 41 -10.97 15.97 -2.85
C ILE A 41 -9.68 15.69 -2.07
N VAL A 42 -9.78 15.29 -0.79
CA VAL A 42 -8.61 15.01 0.05
C VAL A 42 -7.76 13.89 -0.53
N THR A 43 -8.40 12.77 -0.90
CA THR A 43 -7.72 11.56 -1.38
C THR A 43 -7.00 11.81 -2.71
N TYR A 44 -7.71 12.42 -3.67
CA TYR A 44 -7.12 12.63 -5.00
C TYR A 44 -6.15 13.81 -5.05
N ALA A 45 -6.33 14.84 -4.20
CA ALA A 45 -5.33 15.88 -4.03
C ALA A 45 -4.04 15.34 -3.40
N ALA A 46 -4.16 14.51 -2.36
CA ALA A 46 -3.01 13.82 -1.76
C ALA A 46 -2.29 12.92 -2.77
N LEU A 47 -3.03 12.16 -3.57
CA LEU A 47 -2.47 11.33 -4.63
C LEU A 47 -1.77 12.17 -5.71
N ALA A 48 -2.38 13.26 -6.15
CA ALA A 48 -1.80 14.16 -7.15
C ALA A 48 -0.50 14.82 -6.65
N SER A 49 -0.46 15.24 -5.38
CA SER A 49 0.74 15.83 -4.78
C SER A 49 1.87 14.81 -4.64
N ALA A 50 1.54 13.56 -4.39
CA ALA A 50 2.51 12.50 -4.15
C ALA A 50 3.05 11.86 -5.45
N LEU A 51 2.23 11.75 -6.50
CA LEU A 51 2.65 11.25 -7.83
C LEU A 51 3.59 12.20 -8.56
N GLY A 52 3.52 13.51 -8.27
CA GLY A 52 4.23 14.51 -9.07
C GLY A 52 3.87 14.38 -10.56
N ASN A 53 4.86 14.07 -11.40
CA ASN A 53 4.68 13.89 -12.85
C ASN A 53 4.74 12.41 -13.30
N GLY A 54 4.70 11.45 -12.38
CA GLY A 54 4.76 10.02 -12.70
C GLY A 54 3.42 9.44 -13.21
N PRO A 55 3.44 8.44 -14.11
CA PRO A 55 2.23 7.74 -14.54
C PRO A 55 1.72 6.80 -13.44
N LEU A 56 0.38 6.61 -13.39
CA LEU A 56 -0.26 5.60 -12.55
C LEU A 56 0.07 4.19 -13.05
N GLY A 57 0.60 3.36 -12.16
CA GLY A 57 0.79 1.93 -12.40
C GLY A 57 -0.53 1.15 -12.46
N PRO A 58 -0.51 -0.11 -12.95
CA PRO A 58 -1.70 -0.97 -12.94
C PRO A 58 -2.27 -1.20 -11.54
N ALA A 59 -1.42 -1.38 -10.52
CA ALA A 59 -1.85 -1.54 -9.14
C ALA A 59 -2.51 -0.26 -8.60
N ASP A 60 -1.93 0.93 -8.90
CA ASP A 60 -2.46 2.22 -8.45
C ASP A 60 -3.87 2.47 -9.00
N ARG A 61 -4.19 1.96 -10.21
CA ARG A 61 -5.54 2.06 -10.79
C ARG A 61 -6.56 1.23 -10.01
N VAL A 62 -6.17 0.05 -9.54
CA VAL A 62 -7.05 -0.79 -8.70
C VAL A 62 -7.29 -0.11 -7.35
N THR A 63 -6.23 0.42 -6.73
CA THR A 63 -6.35 1.19 -5.48
C THR A 63 -7.20 2.46 -5.68
N LEU A 64 -7.11 3.11 -6.84
CA LEU A 64 -7.96 4.27 -7.18
C LEU A 64 -9.44 3.88 -7.27
N ALA A 65 -9.75 2.78 -7.96
CA ALA A 65 -11.11 2.24 -8.05
C ALA A 65 -11.65 1.87 -6.66
N ARG A 66 -10.80 1.26 -5.81
CA ARG A 66 -11.14 0.94 -4.43
C ARG A 66 -11.41 2.20 -3.61
N ALA A 67 -10.56 3.23 -3.73
CA ALA A 67 -10.78 4.52 -3.06
C ALA A 67 -12.12 5.14 -3.43
N THR A 68 -12.52 5.04 -4.69
CA THR A 68 -13.84 5.51 -5.16
C THR A 68 -14.99 4.78 -4.45
N LEU A 69 -14.91 3.45 -4.30
CA LEU A 69 -15.92 2.68 -3.56
C LEU A 69 -15.96 3.05 -2.08
N VAL A 70 -14.78 3.24 -1.46
CA VAL A 70 -14.67 3.67 -0.06
C VAL A 70 -15.30 5.05 0.16
N GLY A 71 -15.17 5.96 -0.79
CA GLY A 71 -15.88 7.24 -0.77
C GLY A 71 -17.40 7.09 -0.82
N GLY A 72 -17.91 6.11 -1.57
CA GLY A 72 -19.33 5.73 -1.55
C GLY A 72 -19.78 5.17 -0.20
N VAL A 73 -18.96 4.30 0.42
CA VAL A 73 -19.23 3.78 1.78
C VAL A 73 -19.26 4.91 2.80
N ALA A 74 -18.34 5.87 2.71
CA ALA A 74 -18.31 7.05 3.58
C ALA A 74 -19.55 7.90 3.44
N ALA A 75 -19.98 8.15 2.19
CA ALA A 75 -21.21 8.90 1.90
C ALA A 75 -22.45 8.23 2.51
N LEU A 76 -22.62 6.92 2.33
CA LEU A 76 -23.72 6.15 2.90
C LEU A 76 -23.66 6.10 4.43
N THR A 77 -22.47 6.02 5.02
CA THR A 77 -22.30 6.01 6.46
C THR A 77 -22.70 7.34 7.09
N VAL A 78 -22.35 8.47 6.48
CA VAL A 78 -22.78 9.79 6.94
C VAL A 78 -24.29 9.96 6.74
N GLU A 79 -24.82 9.55 5.59
CA GLU A 79 -26.26 9.57 5.33
C GLU A 79 -27.04 8.78 6.37
N SER A 80 -26.49 7.67 6.85
CA SER A 80 -27.11 6.82 7.87
C SER A 80 -27.34 7.51 9.22
N VAL A 81 -26.81 8.72 9.43
CA VAL A 81 -27.06 9.53 10.62
C VAL A 81 -28.45 10.17 10.55
N SER A 82 -28.88 10.59 9.36
CA SER A 82 -30.13 11.32 9.15
C SER A 82 -31.30 10.39 8.79
N ARG A 83 -31.02 9.28 8.11
CA ARG A 83 -32.01 8.29 7.67
C ARG A 83 -31.39 6.90 7.55
N PRO A 84 -32.17 5.82 7.63
CA PRO A 84 -31.66 4.46 7.47
C PRO A 84 -30.94 4.32 6.14
N ALA A 85 -29.62 3.99 6.17
CA ALA A 85 -28.88 3.70 4.96
C ALA A 85 -29.30 2.33 4.41
N PRO A 86 -29.27 2.13 3.10
CA PRO A 86 -29.51 0.83 2.49
C PRO A 86 -28.32 -0.08 2.79
N VAL A 87 -28.47 -0.91 3.83
CA VAL A 87 -27.44 -1.83 4.34
C VAL A 87 -26.84 -2.69 3.23
N ALA A 88 -27.69 -3.21 2.32
CA ALA A 88 -27.24 -4.05 1.23
C ALA A 88 -26.24 -3.33 0.31
N VAL A 89 -26.49 -2.06 -0.02
CA VAL A 89 -25.60 -1.25 -0.89
C VAL A 89 -24.30 -0.95 -0.16
N LEU A 90 -24.37 -0.53 1.11
CA LEU A 90 -23.18 -0.27 1.93
C LEU A 90 -22.30 -1.50 2.03
N VAL A 91 -22.89 -2.65 2.36
CA VAL A 91 -22.18 -3.94 2.51
C VAL A 91 -21.59 -4.39 1.17
N ALA A 92 -22.33 -4.24 0.07
CA ALA A 92 -21.83 -4.60 -1.25
C ALA A 92 -20.60 -3.75 -1.63
N LEU A 93 -20.67 -2.42 -1.49
CA LEU A 93 -19.54 -1.52 -1.78
C LEU A 93 -18.32 -1.84 -0.89
N ALA A 94 -18.53 -2.03 0.41
CA ALA A 94 -17.46 -2.37 1.34
C ALA A 94 -16.83 -3.74 1.02
N SER A 95 -17.64 -4.74 0.70
CA SER A 95 -17.17 -6.09 0.33
C SER A 95 -16.35 -6.07 -0.95
N VAL A 96 -16.80 -5.34 -1.97
CA VAL A 96 -16.06 -5.17 -3.22
C VAL A 96 -14.75 -4.42 -2.97
N ALA A 97 -14.76 -3.38 -2.14
CA ALA A 97 -13.55 -2.66 -1.79
C ALA A 97 -12.51 -3.56 -1.08
N LEU A 98 -12.95 -4.41 -0.14
CA LEU A 98 -12.08 -5.40 0.52
C LEU A 98 -11.58 -6.50 -0.45
N ALA A 99 -12.42 -6.94 -1.38
CA ALA A 99 -12.01 -7.93 -2.39
C ALA A 99 -10.95 -7.35 -3.34
N LEU A 100 -11.10 -6.10 -3.75
CA LEU A 100 -10.14 -5.39 -4.60
C LEU A 100 -8.78 -5.20 -3.90
N ASP A 101 -8.74 -5.03 -2.57
CA ASP A 101 -7.50 -5.02 -1.79
C ASP A 101 -6.67 -6.31 -1.97
N ALA A 102 -7.34 -7.47 -1.95
CA ALA A 102 -6.67 -8.74 -2.22
C ALA A 102 -6.18 -8.86 -3.67
N VAL A 103 -6.81 -8.16 -4.62
CA VAL A 103 -6.46 -8.16 -6.04
C VAL A 103 -5.28 -7.25 -6.33
N ASP A 104 -5.28 -6.00 -5.83
CA ASP A 104 -4.20 -5.05 -6.12
C ASP A 104 -2.85 -5.52 -5.57
N GLY A 105 -2.82 -6.11 -4.39
CA GLY A 105 -1.62 -6.75 -3.86
C GLY A 105 -1.10 -7.91 -4.73
N LYS A 106 -1.98 -8.68 -5.41
CA LYS A 106 -1.57 -9.72 -6.37
C LYS A 106 -1.08 -9.09 -7.67
N VAL A 107 -1.77 -8.07 -8.17
CA VAL A 107 -1.39 -7.35 -9.40
C VAL A 107 -0.02 -6.71 -9.22
N ALA A 108 0.22 -5.96 -8.15
CA ALA A 108 1.50 -5.31 -7.86
C ALA A 108 2.67 -6.30 -7.85
N ARG A 109 2.48 -7.47 -7.21
CA ARG A 109 3.51 -8.53 -7.17
C ARG A 109 3.76 -9.18 -8.54
N ARG A 110 2.72 -9.38 -9.36
CA ARG A 110 2.84 -10.01 -10.70
C ARG A 110 3.43 -9.08 -11.73
N THR A 111 3.13 -7.78 -11.64
CA THR A 111 3.58 -6.78 -12.62
C THR A 111 4.90 -6.11 -12.21
N GLY A 112 5.42 -6.38 -11.00
CA GLY A 112 6.63 -5.73 -10.49
C GLY A 112 6.47 -4.22 -10.25
N THR A 113 5.22 -3.70 -10.21
CA THR A 113 4.91 -2.27 -10.06
C THR A 113 4.73 -1.83 -8.61
N VAL A 114 5.34 -2.56 -7.66
CA VAL A 114 5.31 -2.19 -6.25
C VAL A 114 6.05 -0.87 -6.05
N SER A 115 5.31 0.18 -5.67
CA SER A 115 5.88 1.49 -5.32
C SER A 115 5.66 1.81 -3.85
N ALA A 116 6.59 2.55 -3.24
CA ALA A 116 6.44 3.01 -1.86
C ALA A 116 5.23 3.96 -1.69
N LEU A 117 4.93 4.73 -2.74
CA LEU A 117 3.79 5.62 -2.79
C LEU A 117 2.48 4.82 -2.84
N GLY A 118 2.37 3.87 -3.80
CA GLY A 118 1.20 3.00 -3.93
C GLY A 118 0.90 2.26 -2.64
N ALA A 119 1.93 1.70 -1.98
CA ALA A 119 1.76 1.01 -0.70
C ALA A 119 1.28 1.93 0.43
N ARG A 120 1.69 3.22 0.46
CA ARG A 120 1.17 4.19 1.44
C ARG A 120 -0.27 4.56 1.14
N PHE A 121 -0.57 4.84 -0.11
CA PHE A 121 -1.93 5.18 -0.54
C PHE A 121 -2.91 4.05 -0.24
N ASP A 122 -2.52 2.83 -0.55
CA ASP A 122 -3.25 1.60 -0.24
C ASP A 122 -3.56 1.47 1.28
N MET A 123 -2.53 1.61 2.11
CA MET A 123 -2.71 1.59 3.56
C MET A 123 -3.62 2.69 4.12
N GLU A 124 -3.66 3.88 3.49
CA GLU A 124 -4.55 4.97 3.93
C GLU A 124 -6.00 4.70 3.53
N VAL A 125 -6.23 4.15 2.32
CA VAL A 125 -7.58 3.77 1.87
C VAL A 125 -8.15 2.67 2.77
N ASP A 126 -7.34 1.67 3.14
CA ASP A 126 -7.73 0.61 4.07
C ASP A 126 -8.08 1.16 5.46
N ALA A 127 -7.19 1.97 6.02
CA ALA A 127 -7.40 2.54 7.35
C ALA A 127 -8.67 3.40 7.40
N PHE A 128 -8.93 4.15 6.34
CA PHE A 128 -10.11 4.97 6.26
C PHE A 128 -11.38 4.12 6.11
N LEU A 129 -11.36 3.05 5.31
CA LEU A 129 -12.48 2.11 5.21
C LEU A 129 -12.81 1.49 6.58
N LEU A 130 -11.79 1.03 7.31
CA LEU A 130 -11.98 0.48 8.67
C LEU A 130 -12.56 1.54 9.62
N LEU A 131 -12.12 2.80 9.54
CA LEU A 131 -12.64 3.88 10.36
C LEU A 131 -14.12 4.14 10.08
N VAL A 132 -14.49 4.23 8.81
CA VAL A 132 -15.88 4.47 8.39
C VAL A 132 -16.79 3.32 8.79
N LEU A 133 -16.37 2.07 8.58
CA LEU A 133 -17.15 0.90 8.99
C LEU A 133 -17.23 0.79 10.52
N SER A 134 -16.16 1.15 11.25
CA SER A 134 -16.19 1.21 12.72
C SER A 134 -17.18 2.25 13.22
N TRP A 135 -17.27 3.41 12.57
CA TRP A 135 -18.26 4.43 12.88
C TRP A 135 -19.68 3.93 12.63
N TYR A 136 -19.90 3.30 11.49
CA TYR A 136 -21.20 2.70 11.18
C TYR A 136 -21.61 1.67 12.26
N ALA A 137 -20.73 0.74 12.60
CA ALA A 137 -20.97 -0.31 13.59
C ALA A 137 -21.09 0.24 15.03
N ALA A 138 -20.39 1.32 15.36
CA ALA A 138 -20.44 1.95 16.69
C ALA A 138 -21.84 2.43 17.06
N ARG A 139 -22.69 2.75 16.10
CA ARG A 139 -24.06 3.22 16.33
C ARG A 139 -24.99 2.11 16.84
N SER A 140 -24.70 0.87 16.51
CA SER A 140 -25.51 -0.28 16.98
C SER A 140 -24.89 -1.03 18.15
N VAL A 141 -23.54 -1.03 18.26
CA VAL A 141 -22.83 -1.83 19.26
C VAL A 141 -22.25 -0.98 20.39
N GLY A 142 -21.84 0.26 20.10
CA GLY A 142 -21.28 1.20 21.08
C GLY A 142 -19.98 1.87 20.62
N GLY A 143 -19.67 3.04 21.16
CA GLY A 143 -18.58 3.91 20.73
C GLY A 143 -17.17 3.29 20.83
N TRP A 144 -16.97 2.27 21.67
CA TRP A 144 -15.69 1.58 21.80
C TRP A 144 -15.20 0.93 20.49
N VAL A 145 -16.12 0.61 19.56
CA VAL A 145 -15.79 0.05 18.24
C VAL A 145 -14.93 1.00 17.42
N LEU A 146 -15.04 2.31 17.64
CA LEU A 146 -14.21 3.31 16.97
C LEU A 146 -12.70 3.07 17.19
N ALA A 147 -12.32 2.42 18.28
CA ALA A 147 -10.93 2.07 18.56
C ALA A 147 -10.33 1.20 17.44
N ILE A 148 -11.14 0.36 16.77
CA ILE A 148 -10.68 -0.48 15.66
C ILE A 148 -10.20 0.40 14.50
N GLY A 149 -11.02 1.31 14.03
CA GLY A 149 -10.67 2.19 12.90
C GLY A 149 -9.64 3.27 13.27
N ALA A 150 -9.66 3.75 14.53
CA ALA A 150 -8.75 4.80 15.00
C ALA A 150 -7.33 4.29 15.32
N MET A 151 -7.12 2.99 15.53
CA MET A 151 -5.85 2.41 15.99
C MET A 151 -4.66 2.80 15.11
N ARG A 152 -4.82 2.77 13.79
CA ARG A 152 -3.77 3.17 12.86
C ARG A 152 -3.39 4.65 13.03
N TYR A 153 -4.38 5.52 13.11
CA TYR A 153 -4.14 6.96 13.27
C TYR A 153 -3.53 7.27 14.62
N ALA A 154 -3.97 6.57 15.69
CA ALA A 154 -3.37 6.65 17.00
C ALA A 154 -1.89 6.21 16.99
N PHE A 155 -1.56 5.15 16.28
CA PHE A 155 -0.18 4.69 16.13
C PHE A 155 0.69 5.71 15.38
N VAL A 156 0.18 6.30 14.30
CA VAL A 156 0.88 7.37 13.55
C VAL A 156 1.09 8.61 14.43
N ALA A 157 0.04 9.03 15.14
CA ALA A 157 0.10 10.18 16.06
C ALA A 157 1.10 9.93 17.19
N ALA A 158 1.10 8.71 17.77
CA ALA A 158 2.09 8.32 18.77
C ALA A 158 3.52 8.41 18.24
N GLY A 159 3.75 8.05 16.97
CA GLY A 159 5.04 8.21 16.31
C GLY A 159 5.49 9.67 16.14
N TRP A 160 4.56 10.64 16.12
CA TRP A 160 4.93 12.06 16.12
C TRP A 160 5.42 12.53 17.49
N ILE A 161 4.82 12.00 18.57
CA ILE A 161 5.15 12.35 19.94
C ILE A 161 6.36 11.55 20.44
N LEU A 162 6.48 10.28 20.06
CA LEU A 162 7.48 9.33 20.53
C LEU A 162 8.48 8.97 19.39
N PRO A 163 9.64 9.63 19.32
CA PRO A 163 10.58 9.43 18.21
C PRO A 163 11.06 7.98 18.01
N TRP A 164 11.11 7.19 19.09
CA TRP A 164 11.48 5.77 19.03
C TRP A 164 10.46 4.90 18.29
N MET A 165 9.20 5.34 18.18
CA MET A 165 8.16 4.66 17.41
C MET A 165 8.27 4.84 15.88
N ARG A 166 9.13 5.75 15.40
CA ARG A 166 9.37 6.00 13.96
C ARG A 166 10.21 4.92 13.29
N GLY A 167 10.66 3.91 14.03
CA GLY A 167 11.47 2.82 13.49
C GLY A 167 10.74 2.01 12.41
N SER A 168 11.49 1.50 11.43
CA SER A 168 10.93 0.59 10.42
C SER A 168 10.60 -0.75 11.05
N LEU A 169 9.33 -1.17 10.93
CA LEU A 169 8.86 -2.46 11.40
C LEU A 169 9.18 -3.56 10.36
N PRO A 170 9.61 -4.77 10.80
CA PRO A 170 9.81 -5.87 9.88
C PRO A 170 8.47 -6.31 9.24
N PRO A 171 8.48 -6.75 7.98
CA PRO A 171 7.27 -7.27 7.35
C PRO A 171 6.82 -8.55 8.06
N ARG A 172 5.55 -8.60 8.49
CA ARG A 172 4.95 -9.76 9.14
C ARG A 172 3.61 -10.10 8.48
N HIS A 173 3.43 -11.33 8.06
CA HIS A 173 2.17 -11.81 7.49
C HIS A 173 0.99 -11.68 8.47
N TRP A 174 1.25 -11.89 9.77
CA TRP A 174 0.25 -11.77 10.83
C TRP A 174 -0.50 -10.43 10.80
N ARG A 175 0.21 -9.32 10.62
CA ARG A 175 -0.43 -7.98 10.51
C ARG A 175 -1.46 -7.89 9.38
N LYS A 176 -1.16 -8.53 8.24
CA LYS A 176 -2.10 -8.56 7.10
C LYS A 176 -3.34 -9.38 7.43
N VAL A 177 -3.17 -10.52 8.10
CA VAL A 177 -4.28 -11.36 8.54
C VAL A 177 -5.16 -10.59 9.52
N VAL A 178 -4.56 -9.94 10.53
CA VAL A 178 -5.31 -9.15 11.52
C VAL A 178 -6.06 -8.01 10.82
N ALA A 179 -5.44 -7.25 9.92
CA ALA A 179 -6.10 -6.16 9.19
C ALA A 179 -7.27 -6.67 8.33
N ALA A 180 -7.08 -7.76 7.59
CA ALA A 180 -8.16 -8.37 6.81
C ALA A 180 -9.32 -8.86 7.70
N THR A 181 -9.01 -9.44 8.86
CA THR A 181 -10.02 -9.88 9.85
C THR A 181 -10.86 -8.69 10.32
N GLN A 182 -10.24 -7.52 10.57
CA GLN A 182 -10.97 -6.31 10.96
C GLN A 182 -12.02 -5.94 9.91
N GLY A 183 -11.61 -5.86 8.65
CA GLY A 183 -12.51 -5.51 7.54
C GLY A 183 -13.67 -6.48 7.39
N VAL A 184 -13.39 -7.79 7.42
CA VAL A 184 -14.40 -8.84 7.30
C VAL A 184 -15.40 -8.79 8.46
N VAL A 185 -14.92 -8.71 9.70
CA VAL A 185 -15.79 -8.65 10.88
C VAL A 185 -16.67 -7.41 10.86
N LEU A 186 -16.10 -6.25 10.52
CA LEU A 186 -16.87 -5.00 10.43
C LEU A 186 -17.96 -5.06 9.35
N VAL A 187 -17.68 -5.66 8.19
CA VAL A 187 -18.68 -5.84 7.11
C VAL A 187 -19.79 -6.80 7.56
N ILE A 188 -19.45 -7.93 8.21
CA ILE A 188 -20.45 -8.89 8.72
C ILE A 188 -21.35 -8.21 9.77
N VAL A 189 -20.78 -7.41 10.67
CA VAL A 189 -21.55 -6.66 11.66
C VAL A 189 -22.41 -5.59 11.01
N ALA A 190 -21.88 -4.86 10.00
CA ALA A 190 -22.62 -3.87 9.25
C ALA A 190 -23.81 -4.48 8.49
N ALA A 191 -23.68 -5.72 8.04
CA ALA A 191 -24.76 -6.48 7.38
C ALA A 191 -25.94 -6.82 8.31
N GLY A 192 -25.76 -6.71 9.65
CA GLY A 192 -26.81 -6.97 10.61
C GLY A 192 -27.26 -8.45 10.70
N VAL A 193 -26.46 -9.38 10.18
CA VAL A 193 -26.82 -10.82 10.11
C VAL A 193 -26.58 -11.58 11.41
N LEU A 194 -25.84 -10.98 12.36
CA LEU A 194 -25.50 -11.60 13.62
C LEU A 194 -26.56 -11.32 14.69
N PRO A 195 -27.14 -12.33 15.33
CA PRO A 195 -28.16 -12.15 16.36
C PRO A 195 -27.56 -11.82 17.74
N GLY A 196 -28.33 -11.13 18.56
CA GLY A 196 -28.07 -10.92 19.98
C GLY A 196 -26.73 -10.25 20.28
N ARG A 197 -25.89 -10.89 21.08
CA ARG A 197 -24.60 -10.36 21.52
C ARG A 197 -23.42 -10.72 20.59
N LEU A 198 -23.64 -11.51 19.55
CA LEU A 198 -22.58 -11.93 18.62
C LEU A 198 -21.83 -10.77 17.95
N PRO A 199 -22.49 -9.67 17.53
CA PRO A 199 -21.76 -8.51 16.99
C PRO A 199 -20.73 -7.96 17.97
N SER A 200 -21.11 -7.76 19.23
CA SER A 200 -20.21 -7.24 20.28
C SER A 200 -19.06 -8.20 20.56
N LEU A 201 -19.31 -9.51 20.64
CA LEU A 201 -18.27 -10.52 20.84
C LEU A 201 -17.29 -10.60 19.67
N ALA A 202 -17.79 -10.59 18.44
CA ALA A 202 -16.96 -10.61 17.23
C ALA A 202 -16.05 -9.37 17.16
N LEU A 203 -16.61 -8.17 17.42
CA LEU A 203 -15.84 -6.93 17.44
C LEU A 203 -14.85 -6.87 18.61
N ALA A 204 -15.20 -7.36 19.79
CA ALA A 204 -14.29 -7.42 20.94
C ALA A 204 -13.12 -8.37 20.67
N GLY A 205 -13.37 -9.55 20.11
CA GLY A 205 -12.31 -10.47 19.68
C GLY A 205 -11.40 -9.88 18.59
N SER A 206 -12.01 -9.21 17.63
CA SER A 206 -11.32 -8.48 16.56
C SER A 206 -10.44 -7.36 17.14
N LEU A 207 -10.96 -6.53 18.06
CA LEU A 207 -10.19 -5.49 18.74
C LEU A 207 -9.04 -6.08 19.56
N ALA A 208 -9.28 -7.20 20.28
CA ALA A 208 -8.23 -7.86 21.05
C ALA A 208 -7.07 -8.34 20.16
N LEU A 209 -7.35 -8.93 18.98
CA LEU A 209 -6.34 -9.29 17.99
C LEU A 209 -5.58 -8.06 17.49
N LEU A 210 -6.27 -6.95 17.29
CA LEU A 210 -5.66 -5.70 16.82
C LEU A 210 -4.72 -5.13 17.89
N VAL A 211 -5.18 -5.03 19.14
CA VAL A 211 -4.38 -4.55 20.30
C VAL A 211 -3.15 -5.44 20.49
N GLU A 212 -3.30 -6.76 20.39
CA GLU A 212 -2.20 -7.71 20.47
C GLU A 212 -1.17 -7.46 19.35
N SER A 213 -1.63 -7.30 18.11
CA SER A 213 -0.76 -7.06 16.96
C SER A 213 0.04 -5.75 17.09
N PHE A 214 -0.64 -4.65 17.46
CA PHE A 214 0.01 -3.36 17.69
C PHE A 214 0.90 -3.37 18.94
N GLY A 215 0.48 -4.04 20.00
CA GLY A 215 1.25 -4.19 21.23
C GLY A 215 2.60 -4.89 20.97
N ARG A 216 2.61 -5.92 20.15
CA ARG A 216 3.86 -6.58 19.70
C ARG A 216 4.76 -5.63 18.90
N ASP A 217 4.18 -4.79 18.04
CA ASP A 217 4.94 -3.83 17.25
C ASP A 217 5.54 -2.74 18.13
N VAL A 218 4.77 -2.19 19.08
CA VAL A 218 5.25 -1.22 20.08
C VAL A 218 6.36 -1.83 20.95
N GLY A 219 6.14 -3.05 21.48
CA GLY A 219 7.14 -3.75 22.30
C GLY A 219 8.44 -4.04 21.54
N TRP A 220 8.34 -4.33 20.23
CA TRP A 220 9.51 -4.55 19.39
C TRP A 220 10.29 -3.24 19.14
N LEU A 221 9.58 -2.12 18.89
CA LEU A 221 10.20 -0.80 18.71
C LEU A 221 10.88 -0.34 20.01
N TRP A 222 10.24 -0.54 21.16
CA TRP A 222 10.80 -0.15 22.45
C TRP A 222 12.09 -0.89 22.78
N ARG A 223 12.18 -2.19 22.50
CA ARG A 223 13.37 -3.01 22.77
C ARG A 223 14.55 -2.70 21.85
N ARG A 224 14.40 -1.86 20.84
CA ARG A 224 15.50 -1.44 19.98
C ARG A 224 16.16 -0.19 20.54
N PRO A 225 17.45 -0.25 20.94
CA PRO A 225 18.17 0.96 21.32
C PRO A 225 18.21 1.90 20.12
N SER A 226 17.80 3.16 20.32
CA SER A 226 17.87 4.23 19.34
C SER A 226 19.30 4.34 18.81
N ARG A 227 19.55 3.94 17.58
CA ARG A 227 20.84 4.09 16.91
C ARG A 227 21.18 5.56 16.54
N SER A 228 20.54 6.51 17.18
CA SER A 228 20.78 7.96 16.94
C SER A 228 22.08 8.49 17.55
N GLY A 229 22.86 7.66 18.29
CA GLY A 229 24.07 8.10 18.99
C GLY A 229 25.40 7.72 18.33
N ARG A 230 25.42 7.01 17.20
CA ARG A 230 26.70 6.52 16.64
C ARG A 230 27.00 7.11 15.24
N ARG A 231 26.84 8.41 15.10
CA ARG A 231 27.33 9.09 13.90
C ARG A 231 27.92 10.47 14.25
N LEU A 232 28.87 10.53 15.15
CA LEU A 232 29.83 11.64 15.34
C LEU A 232 31.10 11.16 16.04
N GLU A 233 31.59 9.96 15.78
CA GLU A 233 33.02 9.71 15.86
C GLU A 233 33.57 9.67 14.44
N VAL A 234 33.55 10.81 13.79
CA VAL A 234 34.50 11.12 12.72
C VAL A 234 35.86 11.07 13.41
N GLY A 235 36.62 10.00 13.12
CA GLY A 235 37.95 9.85 13.63
C GLY A 235 38.75 11.14 13.38
N THR A 236 39.13 11.79 14.46
CA THR A 236 40.31 12.64 14.48
C THR A 236 41.46 11.73 14.10
N VAL A 237 41.78 11.72 12.82
CA VAL A 237 43.06 11.22 12.33
C VAL A 237 44.12 12.08 13.02
N ARG A 238 44.65 11.54 14.09
CA ARG A 238 45.89 12.08 14.69
C ARG A 238 46.90 12.14 13.57
N GLY A 239 47.23 13.39 13.20
CA GLY A 239 48.36 13.70 12.32
C GLY A 239 49.64 13.07 12.90
N GLY A 240 50.10 11.98 12.28
CA GLY A 240 51.43 11.49 12.45
C GLY A 240 52.43 12.45 11.82
N PRO A 241 53.63 12.60 12.39
CA PRO A 241 54.58 13.63 11.94
C PRO A 241 55.09 13.32 10.53
N LEU A 242 55.06 14.37 9.66
CA LEU A 242 55.68 14.36 8.34
C LEU A 242 57.16 13.93 8.46
N ARG A 243 57.48 12.72 8.07
CA ARG A 243 58.85 12.26 7.84
C ARG A 243 59.40 12.95 6.60
N ARG A 244 60.18 14.04 6.83
CA ARG A 244 61.11 14.59 5.83
C ARG A 244 62.10 13.49 5.49
N GLY A 245 62.17 13.06 4.27
CA GLY A 245 63.12 12.11 3.80
C GLY A 245 63.34 12.16 2.31
N ARG A 246 64.34 12.89 1.95
CA ARG A 246 65.39 12.67 0.93
C ARG A 246 65.03 12.83 -0.54
N HIS A 247 65.74 13.81 -1.05
CA HIS A 247 66.15 13.96 -2.46
C HIS A 247 66.40 12.63 -3.14
N ALA A 248 65.82 12.39 -4.29
CA ALA A 248 66.26 11.45 -5.31
C ALA A 248 66.21 12.15 -6.66
N ASP A 249 67.30 12.23 -7.22
CA ASP A 249 67.90 12.48 -8.49
C ASP A 249 67.02 12.47 -9.73
N PRO A 250 67.15 13.46 -10.65
CA PRO A 250 66.45 13.52 -11.90
C PRO A 250 67.37 13.02 -13.02
N ALA A 251 67.51 11.73 -13.24
CA ALA A 251 68.13 11.20 -14.44
C ALA A 251 67.71 9.75 -14.71
N VAL A 252 66.62 9.57 -15.43
CA VAL A 252 66.49 8.57 -16.50
C VAL A 252 65.24 8.94 -17.32
N ARG A 253 65.44 9.86 -18.26
CA ARG A 253 64.62 10.02 -19.45
C ARG A 253 65.16 9.08 -20.53
N GLU A 254 64.26 8.62 -21.33
CA GLU A 254 64.48 7.97 -22.60
C GLU A 254 64.86 6.49 -22.59
N ARG A 255 63.84 5.66 -22.89
CA ARG A 255 63.81 4.71 -24.06
C ARG A 255 62.63 3.77 -23.91
N GLY A 256 61.80 3.75 -24.93
CA GLY A 256 60.79 2.69 -25.09
C GLY A 256 59.49 3.11 -25.73
N ALA A 257 59.59 3.85 -26.82
CA ALA A 257 58.50 3.83 -27.81
C ALA A 257 58.66 2.56 -28.64
N ALA A 258 57.69 1.65 -28.65
CA ALA A 258 57.28 0.82 -29.77
C ALA A 258 56.33 -0.30 -29.36
N ALA A 259 55.33 -0.48 -30.22
CA ALA A 259 54.54 -1.70 -30.44
C ALA A 259 53.20 -1.83 -29.70
N ALA A 260 52.17 -1.33 -30.37
CA ALA A 260 50.83 -1.91 -30.33
C ALA A 260 50.79 -3.28 -31.06
N PRO A 261 49.99 -4.19 -30.65
CA PRO A 261 49.41 -5.15 -31.62
C PRO A 261 47.90 -4.97 -31.76
N ARG A 262 47.55 -5.02 -33.04
CA ARG A 262 46.25 -4.96 -33.65
C ARG A 262 45.39 -6.18 -33.28
N GLY A 263 44.10 -5.95 -33.11
CA GLY A 263 42.98 -6.68 -33.68
C GLY A 263 42.91 -8.20 -33.53
N GLY A 264 41.93 -8.65 -32.77
CA GLY A 264 41.43 -10.01 -32.79
C GLY A 264 39.90 -10.01 -32.67
N VAL A 265 39.23 -10.04 -33.80
CA VAL A 265 37.80 -10.29 -33.93
C VAL A 265 37.53 -11.76 -33.60
N PRO A 266 36.61 -12.11 -32.70
CA PRO A 266 36.18 -13.50 -32.55
C PRO A 266 35.26 -13.93 -33.67
N ARG A 267 35.65 -14.98 -34.38
CA ARG A 267 34.89 -15.68 -35.40
C ARG A 267 33.74 -16.50 -34.77
N PRO A 268 32.58 -16.59 -35.44
CA PRO A 268 31.48 -17.47 -35.03
C PRO A 268 31.85 -18.94 -35.33
N ARG A 269 31.48 -19.82 -34.36
CA ARG A 269 31.61 -21.29 -34.53
C ARG A 269 30.55 -21.82 -35.48
N PRO A 270 30.89 -22.81 -36.32
CA PRO A 270 29.95 -23.44 -37.25
C PRO A 270 29.05 -24.45 -36.53
N ALA A 271 27.81 -24.54 -37.03
CA ALA A 271 26.79 -25.52 -36.65
C ALA A 271 27.26 -26.93 -37.11
N GLY A 272 27.18 -27.90 -36.22
CA GLY A 272 27.32 -29.32 -36.55
C GLY A 272 25.98 -29.94 -36.95
N PRO A 273 26.01 -30.91 -37.88
CA PRO A 273 24.80 -31.45 -38.49
C PRO A 273 24.30 -32.73 -37.84
N GLY A 274 23.00 -32.93 -37.94
CA GLY A 274 22.45 -34.21 -38.22
C GLY A 274 22.05 -35.12 -37.09
N GLY A 275 20.80 -35.54 -37.11
CA GLY A 275 20.30 -36.69 -36.42
C GLY A 275 18.79 -36.76 -36.41
N GLY A 276 18.21 -37.00 -37.57
CA GLY A 276 16.79 -37.32 -37.72
C GLY A 276 16.43 -38.64 -37.05
N ARG A 277 15.19 -38.73 -36.63
CA ARG A 277 14.34 -39.92 -36.77
C ARG A 277 12.90 -39.54 -36.58
N ALA A 278 12.18 -39.60 -37.66
CA ALA A 278 10.74 -39.69 -37.75
C ALA A 278 10.22 -40.94 -36.97
N ARG A 279 9.12 -40.81 -36.27
CA ARG A 279 8.14 -41.89 -36.11
C ARG A 279 6.73 -41.33 -36.25
N VAL A 280 6.16 -41.74 -37.31
CA VAL A 280 4.74 -41.77 -37.68
C VAL A 280 4.03 -42.84 -36.88
N ALA A 281 2.83 -42.53 -36.35
CA ALA A 281 1.68 -43.39 -36.19
C ALA A 281 0.59 -42.50 -35.55
N ALA A 282 -0.46 -42.08 -36.23
CA ALA A 282 -1.60 -42.77 -36.75
C ALA A 282 -2.49 -43.36 -35.62
N GLY A 283 -3.73 -42.87 -35.58
CA GLY A 283 -4.81 -43.66 -35.04
C GLY A 283 -5.83 -42.87 -34.22
N ALA A 284 -6.86 -42.39 -34.86
CA ALA A 284 -8.26 -42.75 -34.73
C ALA A 284 -9.08 -42.05 -33.61
N ARG A 285 -10.06 -41.31 -34.05
CA ARG A 285 -11.40 -41.07 -33.49
C ARG A 285 -12.25 -42.39 -33.55
N PRO A 286 -13.49 -42.45 -33.06
CA PRO A 286 -14.34 -41.55 -32.27
C PRO A 286 -15.06 -42.30 -31.12
N GLU A 287 -15.66 -41.61 -30.21
CA GLU A 287 -17.11 -41.49 -29.91
C GLU A 287 -17.31 -40.47 -28.79
#